data_4e4a87fc055edbeead8543afaccc5e1c
#
_entry.id   4e4a87fc055edbeead8543afaccc5e1c
#
_cell.length_a   1.000
_cell.length_b   1.000
_cell.length_c   1.000
_cell.angle_alpha   90.00
_cell.angle_beta   90.00
_cell.angle_gamma   90.00
#
_symmetry.space_group_name_H-M   'P 1'
#
loop_
_entity.id
_entity.type
_entity.pdbx_description
1 polymer ?
#
loop_
_entity_poly.entity_id
_entity_poly.type
_entity_poly.pdbx_seq_one_letter_code
_entity_poly.pdbx_strand_id
1 'polypeptide(L)'
;LFSTFSALLAAYAIWDKNFYLFCLSCFLIGNGMSFTHQYRFAAAESVEKKFIPKALSIVMLATIFAALLGPNIANFNKDLFDDHLYVGSYVSLAVLTFVPFILLNFYEPQSVPRVKKTYEGRNYLQLISQPRFLQAVVTSAFAYAIMSFLMTATPINMHVLEHYSLSKTGVVIQFHIISMFLPSLITGRLLTKFGHSKIIYAGVFFYVLTVIICFFDTSFINYIFALVFLGLGWNFLYISGTGLLVLSYNEEEKFKAQGFN
;
A
#
# COMPACT_ATOMS: atom_id res chain seq x y z
N LEU A 1 -13.45 -11.99 -6.47
CA LEU A 1 -13.37 -12.75 -7.75
C LEU A 1 -12.47 -12.09 -8.79
N PHE A 2 -12.58 -10.78 -9.03
CA PHE A 2 -11.76 -10.11 -10.05
C PHE A 2 -10.25 -10.29 -9.80
N SER A 3 -9.77 -10.06 -8.59
CA SER A 3 -8.35 -10.25 -8.22
C SER A 3 -7.92 -11.71 -8.32
N THR A 4 -8.80 -12.65 -7.98
CA THR A 4 -8.56 -14.09 -8.10
C THR A 4 -8.38 -14.49 -9.56
N PHE A 5 -9.28 -14.03 -10.43
CA PHE A 5 -9.17 -14.27 -11.87
C PHE A 5 -7.88 -13.67 -12.44
N SER A 6 -7.53 -12.44 -12.04
CA SER A 6 -6.30 -11.76 -12.49
C SER A 6 -5.03 -12.52 -12.06
N ALA A 7 -5.03 -13.08 -10.84
CA ALA A 7 -3.91 -13.89 -10.34
C ALA A 7 -3.80 -15.25 -11.10
N LEU A 8 -4.91 -15.91 -11.39
CA LEU A 8 -4.91 -17.13 -12.23
C LEU A 8 -4.47 -16.82 -13.66
N LEU A 9 -4.87 -15.67 -14.21
CA LEU A 9 -4.41 -15.24 -15.53
C LEU A 9 -2.89 -15.02 -15.54
N ALA A 10 -2.33 -14.45 -14.45
CA ALA A 10 -0.88 -14.29 -14.30
C ALA A 10 -0.16 -15.64 -14.22
N ALA A 11 -0.71 -16.60 -13.45
CA ALA A 11 -0.19 -17.95 -13.38
C ALA A 11 -0.17 -18.62 -14.77
N TYR A 12 -1.27 -18.51 -15.53
CA TYR A 12 -1.37 -19.01 -16.88
C TYR A 12 -0.40 -18.32 -17.85
N ALA A 13 -0.23 -17.00 -17.74
CA ALA A 13 0.69 -16.23 -18.57
C ALA A 13 2.16 -16.66 -18.36
N ILE A 14 2.54 -16.98 -17.11
CA ILE A 14 3.87 -17.54 -16.81
C ILE A 14 4.01 -18.95 -17.38
N TRP A 15 2.99 -19.79 -17.22
CA TRP A 15 2.95 -21.14 -17.78
C TRP A 15 3.16 -21.13 -19.30
N ASP A 16 2.44 -20.25 -20.00
CA ASP A 16 2.53 -20.06 -21.46
C ASP A 16 3.73 -19.21 -21.90
N LYS A 17 4.56 -18.73 -20.96
CA LYS A 17 5.71 -17.83 -21.21
C LYS A 17 5.33 -16.57 -22.01
N ASN A 18 4.10 -16.08 -21.85
CA ASN A 18 3.55 -14.94 -22.56
C ASN A 18 3.70 -13.65 -21.75
N PHE A 19 4.73 -12.87 -22.09
CA PHE A 19 5.05 -11.62 -21.40
C PHE A 19 3.93 -10.56 -21.48
N TYR A 20 3.27 -10.42 -22.63
CA TYR A 20 2.22 -9.42 -22.79
C TYR A 20 0.98 -9.76 -21.96
N LEU A 21 0.62 -11.04 -21.93
CA LEU A 21 -0.48 -11.51 -21.08
C LEU A 21 -0.15 -11.36 -19.60
N PHE A 22 1.11 -11.54 -19.22
CA PHE A 22 1.58 -11.30 -17.86
C PHE A 22 1.47 -9.81 -17.49
N CYS A 23 1.88 -8.89 -18.37
CA CYS A 23 1.70 -7.45 -18.15
C CYS A 23 0.23 -7.07 -17.98
N LEU A 24 -0.66 -7.62 -18.80
CA LEU A 24 -2.11 -7.42 -18.67
C LEU A 24 -2.62 -7.93 -17.31
N SER A 25 -2.17 -9.11 -16.88
CA SER A 25 -2.55 -9.69 -15.60
C SER A 25 -2.11 -8.80 -14.43
N CYS A 26 -0.87 -8.29 -14.46
CA CYS A 26 -0.36 -7.36 -13.45
C CYS A 26 -1.18 -6.07 -13.39
N PHE A 27 -1.57 -5.51 -14.55
CA PHE A 27 -2.46 -4.36 -14.62
C PHE A 27 -3.82 -4.65 -13.97
N LEU A 28 -4.40 -5.81 -14.24
CA LEU A 28 -5.67 -6.23 -13.65
C LEU A 28 -5.54 -6.47 -12.13
N ILE A 29 -4.44 -7.07 -11.66
CA ILE A 29 -4.16 -7.22 -10.22
C ILE A 29 -4.08 -5.84 -9.54
N GLY A 30 -3.41 -4.86 -10.17
CA GLY A 30 -3.33 -3.49 -9.66
C GLY A 30 -4.71 -2.83 -9.52
N ASN A 31 -5.61 -3.03 -10.49
CA ASN A 31 -7.00 -2.60 -10.37
C ASN A 31 -7.71 -3.25 -9.16
N GLY A 32 -7.51 -4.56 -8.95
CA GLY A 32 -8.05 -5.27 -7.80
C GLY A 32 -7.55 -4.69 -6.46
N MET A 33 -6.28 -4.28 -6.39
CA MET A 33 -5.71 -3.66 -5.18
C MET A 33 -6.39 -2.33 -4.83
N SER A 34 -6.83 -1.53 -5.81
CA SER A 34 -7.54 -0.29 -5.58
C SER A 34 -8.82 -0.51 -4.76
N PHE A 35 -9.54 -1.60 -5.00
CA PHE A 35 -10.70 -1.98 -4.19
C PHE A 35 -10.31 -2.43 -2.78
N THR A 36 -9.17 -3.06 -2.61
CA THR A 36 -8.69 -3.51 -1.30
C THR A 36 -8.45 -2.32 -0.36
N HIS A 37 -7.99 -1.19 -0.87
CA HIS A 37 -7.84 0.04 -0.10
C HIS A 37 -9.16 0.58 0.47
N GLN A 38 -10.31 0.21 -0.10
CA GLN A 38 -11.63 0.60 0.40
C GLN A 38 -12.06 -0.18 1.65
N TYR A 39 -11.47 -1.36 1.94
CA TYR A 39 -11.87 -2.17 3.11
C TYR A 39 -11.67 -1.44 4.44
N ARG A 40 -10.69 -0.54 4.55
CA ARG A 40 -10.51 0.30 5.74
C ARG A 40 -11.71 1.23 5.99
N PHE A 41 -12.33 1.74 4.93
CA PHE A 41 -13.51 2.59 5.04
C PHE A 41 -14.74 1.75 5.39
N ALA A 42 -14.91 0.58 4.77
CA ALA A 42 -15.97 -0.36 5.12
C ALA A 42 -15.87 -0.79 6.61
N ALA A 43 -14.64 -1.06 7.10
CA ALA A 43 -14.41 -1.37 8.51
C ALA A 43 -14.77 -0.19 9.44
N ALA A 44 -14.46 1.04 9.04
CA ALA A 44 -14.82 2.23 9.80
C ALA A 44 -16.35 2.49 9.82
N GLU A 45 -17.02 2.19 8.72
CA GLU A 45 -18.47 2.37 8.57
C GLU A 45 -19.29 1.27 9.26
N SER A 46 -18.69 0.11 9.52
CA SER A 46 -19.36 -1.03 10.19
C SER A 46 -19.39 -0.96 11.71
N VAL A 47 -18.83 0.10 12.31
CA VAL A 47 -18.75 0.28 13.75
C VAL A 47 -19.31 1.63 14.20
N GLU A 48 -19.71 1.74 15.47
CA GLU A 48 -20.05 3.04 16.06
C GLU A 48 -18.85 4.00 16.04
N LYS A 49 -19.10 5.32 15.90
CA LYS A 49 -18.07 6.37 15.77
C LYS A 49 -16.95 6.26 16.81
N LYS A 50 -17.26 5.89 18.05
CA LYS A 50 -16.28 5.72 19.14
C LYS A 50 -15.29 4.57 18.89
N PHE A 51 -15.64 3.56 18.07
CA PHE A 51 -14.82 2.40 17.76
C PHE A 51 -14.05 2.50 16.43
N ILE A 52 -14.30 3.55 15.63
CA ILE A 52 -13.62 3.76 14.33
C ILE A 52 -12.08 3.68 14.47
N PRO A 53 -11.43 4.35 15.44
CA PRO A 53 -9.97 4.25 15.58
C PRO A 53 -9.50 2.81 15.85
N LYS A 54 -10.28 2.04 16.63
CA LYS A 54 -9.96 0.64 16.92
C LYS A 54 -10.10 -0.25 15.70
N ALA A 55 -11.17 -0.08 14.92
CA ALA A 55 -11.40 -0.82 13.68
C ALA A 55 -10.27 -0.57 12.66
N LEU A 56 -9.90 0.69 12.46
CA LEU A 56 -8.79 1.06 11.59
C LEU A 56 -7.46 0.47 12.07
N SER A 57 -7.18 0.48 13.39
CA SER A 57 -5.98 -0.13 13.95
C SER A 57 -5.92 -1.64 13.70
N ILE A 58 -7.04 -2.35 13.79
CA ILE A 58 -7.10 -3.80 13.51
C ILE A 58 -6.79 -4.07 12.03
N VAL A 59 -7.34 -3.27 11.10
CA VAL A 59 -7.03 -3.39 9.67
C VAL A 59 -5.54 -3.14 9.40
N MET A 60 -4.94 -2.14 10.05
CA MET A 60 -3.50 -1.86 9.93
C MET A 60 -2.64 -2.98 10.49
N LEU A 61 -3.02 -3.59 11.62
CA LEU A 61 -2.32 -4.76 12.17
C LEU A 61 -2.39 -5.95 11.22
N ALA A 62 -3.53 -6.20 10.57
CA ALA A 62 -3.67 -7.26 9.58
C ALA A 62 -2.65 -7.12 8.43
N THR A 63 -2.31 -5.89 8.04
CA THR A 63 -1.29 -5.64 7.01
C THR A 63 0.11 -6.10 7.45
N ILE A 64 0.44 -6.00 8.73
CA ILE A 64 1.72 -6.50 9.26
C ILE A 64 1.78 -8.03 9.15
N PHE A 65 0.70 -8.73 9.48
CA PHE A 65 0.61 -10.18 9.26
C PHE A 65 0.75 -10.55 7.79
N ALA A 66 0.09 -9.80 6.90
CA ALA A 66 0.22 -9.99 5.45
C ALA A 66 1.67 -9.78 4.96
N ALA A 67 2.38 -8.81 5.54
CA ALA A 67 3.79 -8.54 5.24
C ALA A 67 4.71 -9.71 5.60
N LEU A 68 4.43 -10.37 6.72
CA LEU A 68 5.19 -11.54 7.16
C LEU A 68 4.85 -12.78 6.33
N LEU A 69 3.58 -13.00 6.02
CA LEU A 69 3.13 -14.21 5.34
C LEU A 69 3.34 -14.14 3.83
N GLY A 70 3.10 -12.98 3.19
CA GLY A 70 3.09 -12.83 1.73
C GLY A 70 4.37 -13.30 1.05
N PRO A 71 5.54 -12.71 1.35
CA PRO A 71 6.80 -13.12 0.72
C PRO A 71 7.16 -14.58 1.01
N ASN A 72 6.84 -15.08 2.21
CA ASN A 72 7.12 -16.48 2.57
C ASN A 72 6.24 -17.44 1.78
N ILE A 73 4.94 -17.17 1.65
CA ILE A 73 4.03 -18.00 0.84
C ILE A 73 4.46 -17.99 -0.64
N ALA A 74 4.79 -16.81 -1.18
CA ALA A 74 5.24 -16.69 -2.55
C ALA A 74 6.54 -17.47 -2.80
N ASN A 75 7.51 -17.35 -1.89
CA ASN A 75 8.79 -18.03 -2.03
C ASN A 75 8.69 -19.55 -1.79
N PHE A 76 7.84 -19.99 -0.86
CA PHE A 76 7.63 -21.41 -0.57
C PHE A 76 6.97 -22.15 -1.74
N ASN A 77 6.05 -21.49 -2.44
CA ASN A 77 5.28 -22.10 -3.53
C ASN A 77 5.85 -21.81 -4.92
N LYS A 78 6.98 -21.09 -5.05
CA LYS A 78 7.54 -20.71 -6.37
C LYS A 78 7.91 -21.90 -7.24
N ASP A 79 8.36 -22.99 -6.61
CA ASP A 79 8.84 -24.22 -7.26
C ASP A 79 7.77 -25.34 -7.24
N LEU A 80 6.49 -25.03 -6.97
CA LEU A 80 5.41 -26.01 -6.87
C LEU A 80 5.16 -26.77 -8.19
N PHE A 81 5.55 -26.18 -9.33
CA PHE A 81 5.47 -26.76 -10.67
C PHE A 81 6.88 -26.83 -11.24
N ASP A 82 7.44 -28.04 -11.38
CA ASP A 82 8.85 -28.30 -11.67
C ASP A 82 9.41 -27.52 -12.87
N ASP A 83 8.65 -27.39 -13.96
CA ASP A 83 9.10 -26.72 -15.20
C ASP A 83 8.68 -25.24 -15.29
N HIS A 84 7.94 -24.70 -14.31
CA HIS A 84 7.32 -23.39 -14.40
C HIS A 84 7.49 -22.58 -13.12
N LEU A 85 8.68 -21.99 -12.97
CA LEU A 85 9.03 -21.16 -11.82
C LEU A 85 8.01 -20.01 -11.62
N TYR A 86 7.58 -19.78 -10.36
CA TYR A 86 6.61 -18.78 -9.92
C TYR A 86 5.14 -19.01 -10.27
N VAL A 87 4.78 -20.02 -11.06
CA VAL A 87 3.35 -20.34 -11.29
C VAL A 87 2.65 -20.62 -9.97
N GLY A 88 3.27 -21.42 -9.09
CA GLY A 88 2.74 -21.72 -7.75
C GLY A 88 2.56 -20.50 -6.87
N SER A 89 3.43 -19.50 -6.98
CA SER A 89 3.28 -18.23 -6.25
C SER A 89 2.00 -17.48 -6.65
N TYR A 90 1.70 -17.41 -7.94
CA TYR A 90 0.48 -16.76 -8.44
C TYR A 90 -0.80 -17.57 -8.19
N VAL A 91 -0.71 -18.91 -8.23
CA VAL A 91 -1.82 -19.78 -7.79
C VAL A 91 -2.11 -19.56 -6.30
N SER A 92 -1.08 -19.45 -5.46
CA SER A 92 -1.23 -19.13 -4.03
C SER A 92 -1.86 -17.74 -3.83
N LEU A 93 -1.47 -16.75 -4.63
CA LEU A 93 -2.10 -15.43 -4.62
C LEU A 93 -3.59 -15.52 -4.99
N ALA A 94 -3.95 -16.35 -5.97
CA ALA A 94 -5.35 -16.57 -6.35
C ALA A 94 -6.16 -17.17 -5.20
N VAL A 95 -5.62 -18.16 -4.50
CA VAL A 95 -6.26 -18.76 -3.31
C VAL A 95 -6.44 -17.70 -2.21
N LEU A 96 -5.40 -16.92 -1.90
CA LEU A 96 -5.47 -15.87 -0.88
C LEU A 96 -6.48 -14.77 -1.23
N THR A 97 -6.59 -14.39 -2.50
CA THR A 97 -7.56 -13.36 -2.94
C THR A 97 -8.99 -13.90 -3.05
N PHE A 98 -9.17 -15.22 -3.10
CA PHE A 98 -10.49 -15.85 -3.07
C PHE A 98 -11.10 -15.86 -1.66
N VAL A 99 -10.28 -15.95 -0.61
CA VAL A 99 -10.76 -15.95 0.79
C VAL A 99 -11.61 -14.71 1.12
N PRO A 100 -11.20 -13.46 0.82
CA PRO A 100 -12.03 -12.28 1.03
C PRO A 100 -13.38 -12.33 0.29
N PHE A 101 -13.43 -12.96 -0.89
CA PHE A 101 -14.70 -13.14 -1.60
C PHE A 101 -15.66 -14.01 -0.79
N ILE A 102 -15.18 -15.12 -0.22
CA ILE A 102 -16.01 -15.96 0.65
C ILE A 102 -16.47 -15.16 1.86
N LEU A 103 -15.58 -14.45 2.55
CA LEU A 103 -15.89 -13.68 3.75
C LEU A 103 -16.88 -12.54 3.49
N LEU A 104 -16.78 -11.87 2.34
CA LEU A 104 -17.69 -10.78 1.96
C LEU A 104 -19.13 -11.25 1.71
N ASN A 105 -19.37 -12.54 1.44
CA ASN A 105 -20.74 -13.05 1.34
C ASN A 105 -21.46 -13.09 2.71
N PHE A 106 -20.72 -13.03 3.81
CA PHE A 106 -21.27 -12.95 5.17
C PHE A 106 -21.35 -11.51 5.68
N TYR A 107 -20.93 -10.53 4.88
CA TYR A 107 -20.99 -9.12 5.25
C TYR A 107 -22.35 -8.53 4.86
N GLU A 108 -23.09 -8.05 5.85
CA GLU A 108 -24.31 -7.28 5.64
C GLU A 108 -23.98 -5.78 5.61
N PRO A 109 -24.06 -5.14 4.44
CA PRO A 109 -23.80 -3.71 4.36
C PRO A 109 -24.86 -2.93 5.13
N GLN A 110 -24.45 -2.09 6.09
CA GLN A 110 -25.37 -1.18 6.74
C GLN A 110 -25.95 -0.24 5.68
N SER A 111 -27.28 -0.15 5.62
CA SER A 111 -27.98 0.77 4.72
C SER A 111 -27.68 2.21 5.11
N VAL A 112 -26.67 2.80 4.47
CA VAL A 112 -26.44 4.24 4.57
C VAL A 112 -27.59 4.93 3.83
N PRO A 113 -28.38 5.80 4.50
CA PRO A 113 -29.43 6.55 3.81
C PRO A 113 -28.82 7.27 2.61
N ARG A 114 -29.31 6.98 1.41
CA ARG A 114 -28.93 7.74 0.21
C ARG A 114 -29.43 9.17 0.37
N VAL A 115 -28.64 10.04 0.97
CA VAL A 115 -28.89 11.47 0.90
C VAL A 115 -28.82 11.84 -0.57
N LYS A 116 -29.92 12.34 -1.14
CA LYS A 116 -29.95 12.94 -2.46
C LYS A 116 -29.02 14.16 -2.41
N LYS A 117 -27.77 13.98 -2.83
CA LYS A 117 -26.79 15.06 -2.88
C LYS A 117 -27.03 15.85 -4.15
N THR A 118 -27.53 17.07 -4.01
CA THR A 118 -27.32 18.12 -5.01
C THR A 118 -25.81 18.43 -5.00
N TYR A 119 -25.15 18.13 -6.12
CA TYR A 119 -23.70 18.32 -6.27
C TYR A 119 -23.40 19.82 -6.49
N GLU A 120 -23.31 20.61 -5.44
CA GLU A 120 -22.87 22.01 -5.44
C GLU A 120 -21.48 22.20 -4.82
N GLY A 121 -20.59 21.21 -4.89
CA GLY A 121 -19.21 21.35 -4.44
C GLY A 121 -18.31 22.01 -5.49
N ARG A 122 -17.16 22.55 -5.05
CA ARG A 122 -16.13 23.15 -5.91
C ARG A 122 -15.75 22.21 -7.07
N ASN A 123 -15.40 22.80 -8.21
CA ASN A 123 -14.91 22.05 -9.36
C ASN A 123 -13.45 21.57 -9.13
N TYR A 124 -12.96 20.69 -10.01
CA TYR A 124 -11.61 20.11 -9.88
C TYR A 124 -10.50 21.18 -9.89
N LEU A 125 -10.62 22.22 -10.73
CA LEU A 125 -9.63 23.30 -10.80
C LEU A 125 -9.59 24.10 -9.50
N GLN A 126 -10.75 24.39 -8.92
CA GLN A 126 -10.85 25.09 -7.63
C GLN A 126 -10.27 24.28 -6.46
N LEU A 127 -10.40 22.94 -6.49
CA LEU A 127 -9.79 22.08 -5.49
C LEU A 127 -8.27 22.08 -5.62
N ILE A 128 -7.75 21.86 -6.83
CA ILE A 128 -6.31 21.80 -7.10
C ILE A 128 -5.63 23.16 -6.85
N SER A 129 -6.34 24.27 -7.08
CA SER A 129 -5.79 25.63 -6.83
C SER A 129 -5.59 25.96 -5.35
N GLN A 130 -6.09 25.14 -4.42
CA GLN A 130 -5.88 25.34 -3.00
C GLN A 130 -4.48 24.87 -2.59
N PRO A 131 -3.63 25.71 -2.00
CA PRO A 131 -2.28 25.32 -1.61
C PRO A 131 -2.25 24.10 -0.66
N ARG A 132 -3.19 24.03 0.28
CA ARG A 132 -3.28 22.92 1.25
C ARG A 132 -3.68 21.60 0.56
N PHE A 133 -4.61 21.65 -0.37
CA PHE A 133 -5.01 20.50 -1.16
C PHE A 133 -3.85 20.00 -2.04
N LEU A 134 -3.20 20.92 -2.73
CA LEU A 134 -2.04 20.60 -3.57
C LEU A 134 -0.90 20.01 -2.73
N GLN A 135 -0.59 20.61 -1.57
CA GLN A 135 0.40 20.06 -0.64
C GLN A 135 0.05 18.62 -0.22
N ALA A 136 -1.21 18.34 0.11
CA ALA A 136 -1.66 17.01 0.50
C ALA A 136 -1.45 15.97 -0.61
N VAL A 137 -1.92 16.28 -1.83
CA VAL A 137 -1.80 15.39 -2.99
C VAL A 137 -0.35 15.17 -3.38
N VAL A 138 0.43 16.24 -3.50
CA VAL A 138 1.86 16.17 -3.86
C VAL A 138 2.64 15.36 -2.82
N THR A 139 2.40 15.59 -1.53
CA THR A 139 3.08 14.82 -0.46
C THR A 139 2.78 13.32 -0.56
N SER A 140 1.53 12.95 -0.74
CA SER A 140 1.13 11.54 -0.87
C SER A 140 1.66 10.91 -2.17
N ALA A 141 1.57 11.63 -3.29
CA ALA A 141 2.05 11.15 -4.58
C ALA A 141 3.58 10.90 -4.58
N PHE A 142 4.37 11.85 -4.07
CA PHE A 142 5.82 11.67 -3.94
C PHE A 142 6.18 10.58 -2.94
N ALA A 143 5.44 10.45 -1.83
CA ALA A 143 5.64 9.35 -0.90
C ALA A 143 5.51 7.99 -1.59
N TYR A 144 4.46 7.79 -2.38
CA TYR A 144 4.24 6.56 -3.13
C TYR A 144 5.25 6.38 -4.28
N ALA A 145 5.55 7.42 -5.04
CA ALA A 145 6.46 7.34 -6.18
C ALA A 145 7.86 6.88 -5.76
N ILE A 146 8.44 7.52 -4.73
CA ILE A 146 9.78 7.17 -4.23
C ILE A 146 9.76 5.77 -3.61
N MET A 147 8.75 5.46 -2.80
CA MET A 147 8.61 4.14 -2.19
C MET A 147 8.51 3.05 -3.25
N SER A 148 7.62 3.20 -4.24
CA SER A 148 7.43 2.20 -5.30
C SER A 148 8.67 2.01 -6.15
N PHE A 149 9.40 3.08 -6.44
CA PHE A 149 10.66 3.03 -7.18
C PHE A 149 11.70 2.18 -6.42
N LEU A 150 11.96 2.49 -5.16
CA LEU A 150 12.96 1.78 -4.36
C LEU A 150 12.52 0.34 -4.03
N MET A 151 11.23 0.11 -3.78
CA MET A 151 10.69 -1.23 -3.56
C MET A 151 10.79 -2.13 -4.80
N THR A 152 10.79 -1.55 -6.00
CA THR A 152 11.01 -2.31 -7.24
C THR A 152 12.50 -2.50 -7.52
N ALA A 153 13.30 -1.47 -7.33
CA ALA A 153 14.74 -1.50 -7.62
C ALA A 153 15.53 -2.40 -6.65
N THR A 154 15.18 -2.37 -5.35
CA THR A 154 15.93 -3.10 -4.31
C THR A 154 15.93 -4.61 -4.51
N PRO A 155 14.81 -5.31 -4.74
CA PRO A 155 14.83 -6.75 -5.00
C PRO A 155 15.64 -7.14 -6.23
N ILE A 156 15.60 -6.32 -7.28
CA ILE A 156 16.38 -6.54 -8.51
C ILE A 156 17.85 -6.39 -8.18
N ASN A 157 18.25 -5.31 -7.50
CA ASN A 157 19.65 -5.09 -7.11
C ASN A 157 20.14 -6.23 -6.22
N MET A 158 19.44 -6.54 -5.14
CA MET A 158 19.84 -7.58 -4.21
C MET A 158 19.95 -8.97 -4.87
N HIS A 159 18.97 -9.37 -5.68
CA HIS A 159 18.93 -10.73 -6.20
C HIS A 159 19.74 -10.89 -7.48
N VAL A 160 19.66 -9.93 -8.42
CA VAL A 160 20.30 -10.03 -9.74
C VAL A 160 21.73 -9.53 -9.72
N LEU A 161 22.00 -8.40 -9.06
CA LEU A 161 23.34 -7.78 -9.09
C LEU A 161 24.22 -8.28 -7.94
N GLU A 162 23.69 -8.32 -6.71
CA GLU A 162 24.44 -8.70 -5.50
C GLU A 162 24.30 -10.18 -5.13
N HIS A 163 23.55 -10.97 -5.91
CA HIS A 163 23.37 -12.41 -5.76
C HIS A 163 22.85 -12.88 -4.40
N TYR A 164 22.10 -12.02 -3.68
CA TYR A 164 21.39 -12.44 -2.47
C TYR A 164 20.29 -13.43 -2.76
N SER A 165 20.06 -14.37 -1.85
CA SER A 165 18.94 -15.30 -1.97
C SER A 165 17.58 -14.57 -1.91
N LEU A 166 16.57 -15.12 -2.58
CA LEU A 166 15.19 -14.60 -2.52
C LEU A 166 14.66 -14.53 -1.08
N SER A 167 15.09 -15.47 -0.21
CA SER A 167 14.73 -15.45 1.20
C SER A 167 15.28 -14.21 1.90
N LYS A 168 16.55 -13.86 1.71
CA LYS A 168 17.16 -12.64 2.28
C LYS A 168 16.47 -11.38 1.74
N THR A 169 16.20 -11.32 0.45
CA THR A 169 15.45 -10.23 -0.18
C THR A 169 14.07 -10.10 0.44
N GLY A 170 13.36 -11.23 0.64
CA GLY A 170 12.07 -11.26 1.31
C GLY A 170 12.10 -10.68 2.73
N VAL A 171 13.14 -10.98 3.51
CA VAL A 171 13.32 -10.42 4.87
C VAL A 171 13.44 -8.89 4.83
N VAL A 172 14.21 -8.33 3.90
CA VAL A 172 14.34 -6.87 3.74
C VAL A 172 13.00 -6.22 3.42
N ILE A 173 12.21 -6.84 2.52
CA ILE A 173 10.86 -6.38 2.19
C ILE A 173 9.94 -6.45 3.41
N GLN A 174 10.01 -7.51 4.21
CA GLN A 174 9.22 -7.65 5.44
C GLN A 174 9.50 -6.52 6.42
N PHE A 175 10.77 -6.20 6.68
CA PHE A 175 11.16 -5.08 7.55
C PHE A 175 10.65 -3.75 7.02
N HIS A 176 10.72 -3.54 5.70
CA HIS A 176 10.15 -2.34 5.07
C HIS A 176 8.64 -2.21 5.34
N ILE A 177 7.86 -3.26 5.07
CA ILE A 177 6.40 -3.20 5.24
C ILE A 177 6.04 -3.03 6.73
N ILE A 178 6.75 -3.69 7.64
CA ILE A 178 6.58 -3.47 9.08
C ILE A 178 6.80 -1.99 9.42
N SER A 179 7.88 -1.38 8.90
CA SER A 179 8.20 0.02 9.15
C SER A 179 7.24 1.01 8.49
N MET A 180 6.52 0.61 7.43
CA MET A 180 5.43 1.39 6.86
C MET A 180 4.20 1.46 7.78
N PHE A 181 3.84 0.37 8.43
CA PHE A 181 2.55 0.27 9.11
C PHE A 181 2.64 0.34 10.64
N LEU A 182 3.68 -0.20 11.26
CA LEU A 182 3.81 -0.20 12.71
C LEU A 182 3.81 1.22 13.32
N PRO A 183 4.50 2.23 12.73
CA PRO A 183 4.48 3.59 13.27
C PRO A 183 3.10 4.25 13.23
N SER A 184 2.17 3.76 12.39
CA SER A 184 0.81 4.30 12.32
C SER A 184 0.08 4.29 13.67
N LEU A 185 0.47 3.39 14.57
CA LEU A 185 -0.08 3.32 15.93
C LEU A 185 0.20 4.59 16.75
N ILE A 186 1.28 5.29 16.44
CA ILE A 186 1.71 6.51 17.14
C ILE A 186 1.65 7.77 16.26
N THR A 187 1.71 7.63 14.94
CA THR A 187 1.75 8.76 13.98
C THR A 187 0.55 9.69 14.15
N GLY A 188 -0.64 9.15 14.42
CA GLY A 188 -1.82 9.97 14.71
C GLY A 188 -1.63 10.89 15.91
N ARG A 189 -1.01 10.41 17.00
CA ARG A 189 -0.68 11.21 18.17
C ARG A 189 0.41 12.25 17.88
N LEU A 190 1.39 11.90 17.06
CA LEU A 190 2.44 12.82 16.62
C LEU A 190 1.85 13.96 15.79
N LEU A 191 0.92 13.67 14.90
CA LEU A 191 0.21 14.68 14.09
C LEU A 191 -0.59 15.66 14.95
N THR A 192 -1.30 15.18 15.97
CA THR A 192 -2.04 16.06 16.89
C THR A 192 -1.11 16.92 17.73
N LYS A 193 0.05 16.39 18.15
CA LYS A 193 1.01 17.10 19.00
C LYS A 193 1.89 18.11 18.23
N PHE A 194 2.38 17.73 17.04
CA PHE A 194 3.39 18.49 16.31
C PHE A 194 2.86 19.17 15.05
N GLY A 195 1.67 18.76 14.57
CA GLY A 195 1.07 19.23 13.31
C GLY A 195 1.63 18.54 12.08
N HIS A 196 0.89 18.62 10.97
CA HIS A 196 1.19 17.92 9.71
C HIS A 196 2.54 18.33 9.12
N SER A 197 2.86 19.62 9.09
CA SER A 197 4.09 20.11 8.44
C SER A 197 5.35 19.53 9.07
N LYS A 198 5.45 19.46 10.41
CA LYS A 198 6.64 18.92 11.08
C LYS A 198 6.81 17.43 10.82
N ILE A 199 5.69 16.68 10.74
CA ILE A 199 5.73 15.26 10.44
C ILE A 199 6.10 15.02 8.96
N ILE A 200 5.64 15.88 8.04
CA ILE A 200 6.09 15.85 6.64
C ILE A 200 7.60 16.05 6.55
N TYR A 201 8.17 17.06 7.25
CA TYR A 201 9.62 17.28 7.27
C TYR A 201 10.38 16.08 7.85
N ALA A 202 9.86 15.45 8.90
CA ALA A 202 10.45 14.21 9.43
C ALA A 202 10.40 13.07 8.40
N GLY A 203 9.32 12.94 7.65
CA GLY A 203 9.21 11.97 6.56
C GLY A 203 10.22 12.22 5.43
N VAL A 204 10.38 13.48 5.01
CA VAL A 204 11.41 13.86 4.03
C VAL A 204 12.80 13.57 4.57
N PHE A 205 13.08 13.87 5.84
CA PHE A 205 14.35 13.53 6.48
C PHE A 205 14.68 12.03 6.40
N PHE A 206 13.70 11.16 6.69
CA PHE A 206 13.91 9.71 6.54
C PHE A 206 14.15 9.29 5.10
N TYR A 207 13.52 9.92 4.11
CA TYR A 207 13.80 9.65 2.70
C TYR A 207 15.21 10.08 2.29
N VAL A 208 15.67 11.26 2.74
CA VAL A 208 17.04 11.70 2.53
C VAL A 208 18.02 10.73 3.18
N LEU A 209 17.75 10.28 4.40
CA LEU A 209 18.56 9.30 5.10
C LEU A 209 18.63 7.97 4.35
N THR A 210 17.50 7.50 3.79
CA THR A 210 17.46 6.32 2.91
C THR A 210 18.43 6.47 1.74
N VAL A 211 18.37 7.61 1.03
CA VAL A 211 19.25 7.87 -0.11
C VAL A 211 20.73 7.87 0.32
N ILE A 212 21.06 8.55 1.42
CA ILE A 212 22.41 8.60 1.96
C ILE A 212 22.92 7.17 2.24
N ILE A 213 22.12 6.34 2.92
CA ILE A 213 22.51 4.97 3.26
C ILE A 213 22.76 4.14 2.00
N CYS A 214 21.98 4.30 0.94
CA CYS A 214 22.18 3.58 -0.33
C CYS A 214 23.52 3.87 -1.02
N PHE A 215 24.23 4.97 -0.65
CA PHE A 215 25.55 5.28 -1.20
C PHE A 215 26.71 4.63 -0.43
N PHE A 216 26.50 4.06 0.76
CA PHE A 216 27.61 3.53 1.56
C PHE A 216 28.08 2.16 1.10
N ASP A 217 27.20 1.18 1.06
CA ASP A 217 27.53 -0.17 0.61
C ASP A 217 26.29 -0.98 0.20
N THR A 218 26.50 -2.20 -0.28
CA THR A 218 25.46 -3.16 -0.68
C THR A 218 25.35 -4.32 0.32
N SER A 219 25.74 -4.12 1.58
CA SER A 219 25.59 -5.14 2.61
C SER A 219 24.13 -5.40 2.95
N PHE A 220 23.82 -6.61 3.40
CA PHE A 220 22.47 -7.00 3.80
C PHE A 220 21.88 -6.07 4.88
N ILE A 221 22.71 -5.69 5.85
CA ILE A 221 22.32 -4.77 6.93
C ILE A 221 21.98 -3.40 6.38
N ASN A 222 22.75 -2.91 5.42
CA ASN A 222 22.53 -1.62 4.79
C ASN A 222 21.17 -1.58 4.06
N TYR A 223 20.83 -2.63 3.31
CA TYR A 223 19.51 -2.76 2.70
C TYR A 223 18.37 -2.73 3.74
N ILE A 224 18.53 -3.42 4.88
CA ILE A 224 17.53 -3.37 5.96
C ILE A 224 17.33 -1.94 6.44
N PHE A 225 18.41 -1.23 6.81
CA PHE A 225 18.28 0.14 7.31
C PHE A 225 17.72 1.10 6.26
N ALA A 226 18.18 1.02 5.01
CA ALA A 226 17.67 1.83 3.92
C ALA A 226 16.15 1.65 3.76
N LEU A 227 15.67 0.41 3.73
CA LEU A 227 14.24 0.13 3.52
C LEU A 227 13.40 0.38 4.78
N VAL A 228 13.94 0.23 5.98
CA VAL A 228 13.26 0.62 7.22
C VAL A 228 13.04 2.14 7.24
N PHE A 229 14.06 2.95 6.93
CA PHE A 229 13.90 4.40 6.86
C PHE A 229 12.97 4.83 5.72
N LEU A 230 13.01 4.13 4.59
CA LEU A 230 12.05 4.33 3.50
C LEU A 230 10.60 4.12 3.99
N GLY A 231 10.35 3.05 4.74
CA GLY A 231 9.03 2.75 5.29
C GLY A 231 8.56 3.80 6.31
N LEU A 232 9.44 4.23 7.24
CA LEU A 232 9.16 5.32 8.18
C LEU A 232 8.83 6.63 7.46
N GLY A 233 9.63 6.98 6.47
CA GLY A 233 9.42 8.17 5.64
C GLY A 233 8.08 8.13 4.93
N TRP A 234 7.75 7.00 4.30
CA TRP A 234 6.47 6.79 3.67
C TRP A 234 5.30 6.94 4.65
N ASN A 235 5.38 6.32 5.82
CA ASN A 235 4.33 6.41 6.84
C ASN A 235 4.03 7.87 7.20
N PHE A 236 5.07 8.64 7.51
CA PHE A 236 4.92 10.04 7.92
C PHE A 236 4.39 10.93 6.80
N LEU A 237 4.89 10.78 5.58
CA LEU A 237 4.44 11.55 4.43
C LEU A 237 3.01 11.20 4.04
N TYR A 238 2.71 9.90 3.90
CA TYR A 238 1.42 9.44 3.44
C TYR A 238 0.29 9.74 4.41
N ILE A 239 0.50 9.46 5.71
CA ILE A 239 -0.53 9.73 6.74
C ILE A 239 -0.74 11.24 6.90
N SER A 240 0.35 12.03 6.86
CA SER A 240 0.25 13.49 6.94
C SER A 240 -0.45 14.07 5.71
N GLY A 241 -0.11 13.60 4.50
CA GLY A 241 -0.74 14.03 3.26
C GLY A 241 -2.23 13.68 3.24
N THR A 242 -2.59 12.44 3.59
CA THR A 242 -3.99 12.02 3.71
C THR A 242 -4.75 12.84 4.76
N GLY A 243 -4.13 13.13 5.90
CA GLY A 243 -4.73 13.99 6.95
C GLY A 243 -4.98 15.42 6.48
N LEU A 244 -4.02 16.02 5.75
CA LEU A 244 -4.19 17.34 5.14
C LEU A 244 -5.29 17.35 4.08
N LEU A 245 -5.39 16.27 3.28
CA LEU A 245 -6.43 16.15 2.26
C LEU A 245 -7.82 16.22 2.90
N VAL A 246 -8.05 15.44 3.97
CA VAL A 246 -9.33 15.44 4.70
C VAL A 246 -9.71 16.83 5.22
N LEU A 247 -8.72 17.64 5.60
CA LEU A 247 -8.93 19.02 6.09
C LEU A 247 -9.13 20.05 4.96
N SER A 248 -9.02 19.65 3.69
CA SER A 248 -9.04 20.58 2.55
C SER A 248 -10.31 20.50 1.70
N TYR A 249 -11.22 19.57 1.97
CA TYR A 249 -12.49 19.42 1.25
C TYR A 249 -13.69 19.34 2.19
N ASN A 250 -14.87 19.65 1.65
CA ASN A 250 -16.16 19.49 2.33
C ASN A 250 -16.76 18.10 2.03
N GLU A 251 -17.75 17.67 2.83
CA GLU A 251 -18.43 16.37 2.65
C GLU A 251 -18.95 16.13 1.22
N GLU A 252 -19.42 17.17 0.54
CA GLU A 252 -19.95 17.13 -0.82
C GLU A 252 -18.86 16.88 -1.87
N GLU A 253 -17.63 17.23 -1.56
CA GLU A 253 -16.45 17.12 -2.43
C GLU A 253 -15.64 15.85 -2.18
N LYS A 254 -16.00 15.09 -1.16
CA LYS A 254 -15.26 13.93 -0.63
C LYS A 254 -14.80 12.97 -1.74
N PHE A 255 -15.71 12.52 -2.58
CA PHE A 255 -15.37 11.54 -3.63
C PHE A 255 -14.47 12.13 -4.72
N LYS A 256 -14.68 13.43 -5.07
CA LYS A 256 -13.80 14.14 -6.02
C LYS A 256 -12.39 14.27 -5.44
N ALA A 257 -12.28 14.71 -4.19
CA ALA A 257 -11.01 14.95 -3.52
C ALA A 257 -10.23 13.67 -3.27
N GLN A 258 -10.89 12.61 -2.80
CA GLN A 258 -10.27 11.31 -2.53
C GLN A 258 -9.81 10.58 -3.82
N GLY A 259 -10.42 10.86 -4.96
CA GLY A 259 -9.97 10.34 -6.24
C GLY A 259 -8.61 10.87 -6.72
N PHE A 260 -8.08 11.95 -6.09
CA PHE A 260 -6.75 12.50 -6.37
C PHE A 260 -5.65 11.91 -5.48
N ASN A 261 -5.98 11.17 -4.44
CA ASN A 261 -5.04 10.61 -3.47
C ASN A 261 -4.97 9.09 -3.65
#